data_20aae52f20b24de36624f06105cdcfcd
#
_entry.id   20aae52f20b24de36624f06105cdcfcd
#
_cell.length_a   1.000
_cell.length_b   1.000
_cell.length_c   1.000
_cell.angle_alpha   90.00
_cell.angle_beta   90.00
_cell.angle_gamma   90.00
#
_symmetry.space_group_name_H-M   'P 1'
#
loop_
_entity.id
_entity.type
_entity.pdbx_description
1 polymer ?
#
loop_
_entity_poly.entity_id
_entity_poly.type
_entity_poly.pdbx_seq_one_letter_code
_entity_poly.pdbx_strand_id
1 'polypeptide(L)' 'MFKFDFDKEYVFSYLFYEIVTGESNEDYHKLSGKKVEVINEYKGYIEYKGKLFYVRPPMTLEIKREHNI' A
#
# COMPACT_ATOMS: atom_id res chain seq x y z
N MET A 1 11.42 -1.41 0.82
CA MET A 1 11.04 0.01 0.97
C MET A 1 10.67 0.30 2.41
N PHE A 2 11.31 1.30 3.00
CA PHE A 2 11.14 1.57 4.43
C PHE A 2 10.43 2.89 4.74
N LYS A 3 10.20 3.71 3.73
CA LYS A 3 9.42 4.93 3.89
C LYS A 3 8.76 5.33 2.57
N PHE A 4 7.66 6.06 2.68
CA PHE A 4 6.98 6.61 1.52
C PHE A 4 7.68 7.88 1.04
N ASP A 5 7.69 8.06 -0.28
CA ASP A 5 8.17 9.25 -0.93
C ASP A 5 6.94 9.98 -1.48
N PHE A 6 6.77 11.25 -1.14
CA PHE A 6 5.59 12.00 -1.56
C PHE A 6 5.51 12.22 -3.08
N ASP A 7 6.63 12.06 -3.78
CA ASP A 7 6.66 12.20 -5.24
C ASP A 7 6.24 10.94 -5.98
N LYS A 8 5.97 9.87 -5.27
CA LYS A 8 5.67 8.56 -5.85
C LYS A 8 4.30 8.06 -5.45
N GLU A 9 3.81 7.11 -6.21
CA GLU A 9 2.53 6.46 -5.92
C GLU A 9 2.76 5.01 -5.54
N TYR A 10 1.90 4.51 -4.66
CA TYR A 10 2.04 3.16 -4.11
C TYR A 10 0.71 2.44 -4.14
N VAL A 11 0.79 1.11 -4.28
CA VAL A 11 -0.37 0.23 -4.12
C VAL A 11 -0.08 -0.81 -3.05
N PHE A 12 -1.13 -1.27 -2.39
CA PHE A 12 -1.01 -2.33 -1.40
C PHE A 12 -0.64 -3.63 -2.08
N SER A 13 0.27 -4.38 -1.46
CA SER A 13 0.66 -5.71 -1.91
C SER A 13 0.35 -6.72 -0.82
N TYR A 14 -0.58 -7.62 -1.07
CA TYR A 14 -0.91 -8.65 -0.11
C TYR A 14 0.26 -9.58 0.16
N LEU A 15 1.06 -9.88 -0.86
CA LEU A 15 2.25 -10.71 -0.69
C LEU A 15 3.20 -10.11 0.33
N PHE A 16 3.48 -8.81 0.22
CA PHE A 16 4.35 -8.13 1.17
C PHE A 16 3.70 -8.00 2.54
N TYR A 17 2.38 -7.86 2.59
CA TYR A 17 1.68 -7.88 3.86
C TYR A 17 1.94 -9.19 4.62
N GLU A 18 1.84 -10.32 3.94
CA GLU A 18 2.11 -11.62 4.56
C GLU A 18 3.57 -11.74 5.02
N ILE A 19 4.50 -11.25 4.20
CA ILE A 19 5.93 -11.31 4.53
C ILE A 19 6.23 -10.46 5.76
N VAL A 20 5.68 -9.27 5.82
CA VAL A 20 5.97 -8.30 6.89
C VAL A 20 5.31 -8.71 8.20
N THR A 21 4.07 -9.19 8.16
CA THR A 21 3.32 -9.48 9.37
C THR A 21 3.37 -10.95 9.79
N GLY A 22 3.69 -11.84 8.86
CA GLY A 22 3.61 -13.28 9.11
C GLY A 22 2.18 -13.79 9.21
N GLU A 23 1.20 -12.98 8.85
CA GLU A 23 -0.22 -13.31 8.96
C GLU A 23 -0.85 -13.43 7.59
N SER A 24 -1.90 -14.26 7.51
CA SER A 24 -2.73 -14.37 6.31
C SER A 24 -4.14 -13.95 6.66
N ASN A 25 -4.74 -13.11 5.82
CA ASN A 25 -6.10 -12.67 6.01
C ASN A 25 -6.77 -12.54 4.65
N GLU A 26 -7.72 -13.43 4.36
CA GLU A 26 -8.39 -13.45 3.08
C GLU A 26 -9.08 -12.15 2.72
N ASP A 27 -9.57 -11.42 3.71
CA ASP A 27 -10.25 -10.16 3.47
C ASP A 27 -9.31 -9.11 2.87
N TYR A 28 -8.03 -9.24 3.11
CA TYR A 28 -7.04 -8.28 2.61
C TYR A 28 -6.60 -8.55 1.19
N HIS A 29 -6.91 -9.73 0.64
CA HIS A 29 -6.65 -10.00 -0.78
C HIS A 29 -7.33 -8.98 -1.68
N LYS A 30 -8.51 -8.54 -1.29
CA LYS A 30 -9.28 -7.57 -2.08
C LYS A 30 -8.64 -6.22 -2.15
N LEU A 31 -7.74 -5.91 -1.22
CA LEU A 31 -7.06 -4.62 -1.16
C LEU A 31 -5.81 -4.59 -2.03
N SER A 32 -5.31 -5.75 -2.44
CA SER A 32 -4.10 -5.82 -3.24
C SER A 32 -4.29 -5.08 -4.56
N GLY A 33 -3.34 -4.22 -4.88
CA GLY A 33 -3.41 -3.38 -6.07
C GLY A 33 -4.16 -2.06 -5.88
N LYS A 34 -4.78 -1.84 -4.73
CA LYS A 34 -5.47 -0.58 -4.47
C LYS A 34 -4.47 0.50 -4.07
N LYS A 35 -4.74 1.71 -4.52
CA LYS A 35 -3.87 2.85 -4.28
C LYS A 35 -3.83 3.20 -2.79
N VAL A 36 -2.63 3.46 -2.31
CA VAL A 36 -2.39 3.90 -0.94
C VAL A 36 -2.35 5.43 -0.90
N GLU A 37 -3.11 6.02 0.02
CA GLU A 37 -3.02 7.44 0.30
C GLU A 37 -1.96 7.64 1.38
N VAL A 38 -0.92 8.41 1.06
CA VAL A 38 0.21 8.60 1.96
C VAL A 38 -0.10 9.73 2.95
N ILE A 39 -0.02 9.43 4.24
CA ILE A 39 -0.20 10.42 5.30
C ILE A 39 1.13 11.05 5.66
N ASN A 40 2.15 10.21 5.87
CA ASN A 40 3.50 10.65 6.16
C ASN A 40 4.48 9.58 5.67
N GLU A 41 5.77 9.76 5.95
CA GLU A 41 6.81 8.85 5.45
C GLU A 41 6.62 7.39 5.87
N TYR A 42 5.89 7.15 6.96
CA TYR A 42 5.78 5.81 7.53
C TYR A 42 4.36 5.29 7.60
N LYS A 43 3.38 6.08 7.16
CA LYS A 43 1.98 5.70 7.30
C LYS A 43 1.16 6.13 6.10
N GLY A 44 0.38 5.21 5.59
CA GLY A 44 -0.62 5.48 4.57
C GLY A 44 -1.89 4.71 4.88
N TYR A 45 -2.89 4.86 4.05
CA TYR A 45 -4.15 4.14 4.22
C TYR A 45 -4.81 3.84 2.89
N ILE A 46 -5.69 2.85 2.93
CA ILE A 46 -6.59 2.53 1.84
C ILE A 46 -8.01 2.69 2.39
N GLU A 47 -8.87 3.39 1.65
CA GLU A 47 -10.28 3.46 1.98
C GLU A 47 -11.00 2.38 1.18
N TYR A 48 -11.71 1.51 1.88
CA TYR A 48 -12.45 0.43 1.25
C TYR A 48 -13.78 0.23 1.97
N LYS A 49 -14.88 0.40 1.22
CA LYS A 49 -16.25 0.25 1.76
C LYS A 49 -16.49 1.10 3.00
N GLY A 50 -15.99 2.34 2.98
CA GLY A 50 -16.18 3.27 4.08
C GLY A 50 -15.30 3.06 5.29
N LYS A 51 -14.34 2.16 5.20
CA LYS A 51 -13.38 1.90 6.29
C LYS A 51 -11.98 2.27 5.86
N LEU A 52 -11.19 2.77 6.81
CA LEU A 52 -9.79 3.06 6.58
C LEU A 52 -8.95 1.88 7.02
N PHE A 53 -8.06 1.47 6.14
CA PHE A 53 -7.13 0.40 6.39
C PHE A 53 -5.71 0.96 6.31
N TYR A 54 -5.03 1.03 7.44
CA TYR A 54 -3.71 1.64 7.51
C TYR A 54 -2.63 0.67 7.06
N VAL A 55 -1.70 1.17 6.25
CA VAL A 55 -0.60 0.37 5.73
C VAL A 55 0.73 1.07 5.94
N ARG A 56 1.78 0.28 6.07
CA ARG A 56 3.15 0.77 6.20
C ARG A 56 3.91 0.55 4.90
N PRO A 57 4.98 1.32 4.64
CA PRO A 57 5.73 1.20 3.39
C PRO A 57 6.13 -0.22 2.99
N PRO A 58 6.60 -1.10 3.90
CA PRO A 58 7.01 -2.46 3.50
C PRO A 58 5.88 -3.31 2.93
N MET A 59 4.63 -2.90 3.11
CA MET A 59 3.45 -3.63 2.60
C MET A 59 3.01 -3.16 1.23
N THR A 60 3.79 -2.32 0.57
CA THR A 60 3.37 -1.68 -0.68
C THR A 60 4.37 -1.89 -1.79
N LEU A 61 3.87 -1.67 -3.01
CA LEU A 61 4.69 -1.60 -4.22
C LEU A 61 4.61 -0.19 -4.77
N GLU A 62 5.75 0.31 -5.21
CA GLU A 62 5.80 1.59 -5.89
C GLU A 62 5.32 1.43 -7.33
N ILE A 63 4.46 2.35 -7.78
CA ILE A 63 4.00 2.40 -9.15
C ILE A 63 4.83 3.42 -9.89
N LYS A 64 5.41 3.01 -11.02
CA LYS A 64 6.08 3.96 -11.89
C LYS A 64 5.03 4.68 -12.71
N ARG A 65 5.07 6.01 -12.68
CA ARG A 65 4.30 6.80 -13.60
C ARG A 65 4.90 6.67 -14.98
N GLU A 66 4.09 6.26 -15.93
CA GLU A 66 4.49 6.36 -17.31
C GLU A 66 4.28 7.80 -17.76
N HIS A 67 5.35 8.41 -18.22
CA HIS A 67 5.27 9.70 -18.86
C HIS A 67 5.10 9.46 -20.35
N ASN A 68 3.87 9.57 -20.80
CA ASN A 68 3.60 9.59 -22.22
C ASN A 68 3.83 10.99 -22.72
N ILE A 69 4.95 11.16 -23.34
CA ILE A 69 5.28 12.43 -23.96
C ILE A 69 4.99 12.33 -25.44
#